data_0a8ac7b6dc8701c47c8b3b1ad787da0c
#
_entry.id   0a8ac7b6dc8701c47c8b3b1ad787da0c
#
_cell.length_a   1.000
_cell.length_b   1.000
_cell.length_c   1.000
_cell.angle_alpha   90.00
_cell.angle_beta   90.00
_cell.angle_gamma   90.00
#
_symmetry.space_group_name_H-M   'P 1'
#
loop_
_entity.id
_entity.type
_entity.pdbx_description
1 polymer ?
#
loop_
_entity_poly.entity_id
_entity_poly.type
_entity_poly.pdbx_seq_one_letter_code
_entity_poly.pdbx_strand_id
1 'polypeptide(L)'
;MYYKKIKLSDNGKQFYYNGKPVFKAFEEALKFHAPGLAAVKDETGWYHINCNGQAIYKKRYKQTFGYYDNRAAVTDIYGNCYHINEKGFKVYNEKYAFCGNYQENKCVIRDKKGRYFHIDIHGNRLYTECYRYVGDFKDGIACVRLENGKFLHINSKGIPLNGKMYDDLGVFHKGFATAKDKYGWFHIGKDGEAIYSERYLIIEPFYNGFSLVTDKNGQKIIINQNGKVVLCV
;
A
#
# COMPACT_ATOMS: atom_id res chain seq x y z
N MET A 1 -1.33 27.60 -8.10
CA MET A 1 -2.01 27.41 -6.77
C MET A 1 -1.19 26.45 -5.92
N TYR A 2 -1.28 26.56 -4.60
CA TYR A 2 -0.61 25.61 -3.70
C TYR A 2 -1.45 24.34 -3.56
N TYR A 3 -0.94 23.21 -4.03
CA TYR A 3 -1.72 21.98 -4.24
C TYR A 3 -2.37 21.43 -2.95
N LYS A 4 -1.74 21.58 -1.76
CA LYS A 4 -2.32 21.12 -0.49
C LYS A 4 -3.60 21.85 -0.08
N LYS A 5 -3.88 23.03 -0.66
CA LYS A 5 -5.11 23.80 -0.46
C LYS A 5 -6.19 23.50 -1.51
N ILE A 6 -5.86 22.75 -2.56
CA ILE A 6 -6.83 22.32 -3.56
C ILE A 6 -7.58 21.11 -2.97
N LYS A 7 -8.89 21.25 -2.82
CA LYS A 7 -9.77 20.19 -2.29
C LYS A 7 -10.57 19.58 -3.45
N LEU A 8 -10.74 18.28 -3.41
CA LEU A 8 -11.63 17.56 -4.31
C LEU A 8 -13.01 17.45 -3.64
N SER A 9 -14.07 17.64 -4.43
CA SER A 9 -15.46 17.40 -4.01
C SER A 9 -15.67 15.94 -3.58
N ASP A 10 -16.69 15.70 -2.75
CA ASP A 10 -17.01 14.35 -2.25
C ASP A 10 -17.40 13.37 -3.38
N ASN A 11 -17.99 13.88 -4.46
CA ASN A 11 -18.32 13.09 -5.65
C ASN A 11 -17.12 12.84 -6.59
N GLY A 12 -15.92 13.36 -6.26
CA GLY A 12 -14.70 13.13 -7.03
C GLY A 12 -14.63 13.80 -8.41
N LYS A 13 -15.41 14.87 -8.65
CA LYS A 13 -15.53 15.45 -10.01
C LYS A 13 -15.04 16.89 -10.14
N GLN A 14 -15.04 17.66 -9.05
CA GLN A 14 -14.73 19.08 -9.06
C GLN A 14 -13.66 19.44 -8.05
N PHE A 15 -12.68 20.24 -8.47
CA PHE A 15 -11.69 20.80 -7.56
C PHE A 15 -12.10 22.19 -7.08
N TYR A 16 -11.75 22.51 -5.84
CA TYR A 16 -11.99 23.79 -5.18
C TYR A 16 -10.70 24.36 -4.61
N TYR A 17 -10.53 25.68 -4.72
CA TYR A 17 -9.46 26.42 -4.07
C TYR A 17 -10.05 27.63 -3.34
N ASN A 18 -9.82 27.74 -2.04
CA ASN A 18 -10.44 28.77 -1.19
C ASN A 18 -11.97 28.83 -1.35
N GLY A 19 -12.64 27.68 -1.40
CA GLY A 19 -14.10 27.56 -1.53
C GLY A 19 -14.68 27.82 -2.91
N LYS A 20 -13.88 28.24 -3.90
CA LYS A 20 -14.32 28.48 -5.28
C LYS A 20 -13.95 27.31 -6.19
N PRO A 21 -14.83 26.91 -7.12
CA PRO A 21 -14.49 25.88 -8.11
C PRO A 21 -13.34 26.36 -8.97
N VAL A 22 -12.39 25.46 -9.24
CA VAL A 22 -11.25 25.67 -10.12
C VAL A 22 -11.20 24.54 -11.13
N PHE A 23 -10.72 24.81 -12.34
CA PHE A 23 -10.70 23.92 -13.50
C PHE A 23 -12.11 23.56 -14.00
N LYS A 24 -12.17 22.86 -15.13
CA LYS A 24 -13.40 22.19 -15.60
C LYS A 24 -13.74 21.02 -14.68
N ALA A 25 -14.98 20.61 -14.64
CA ALA A 25 -15.37 19.35 -14.02
C ALA A 25 -14.82 18.16 -14.82
N PHE A 26 -14.53 17.07 -14.13
CA PHE A 26 -14.02 15.84 -14.70
C PHE A 26 -15.07 14.72 -14.54
N GLU A 27 -14.93 13.63 -15.31
CA GLU A 27 -15.72 12.43 -15.06
C GLU A 27 -15.35 11.81 -13.71
N GLU A 28 -14.04 11.72 -13.45
CA GLU A 28 -13.44 11.24 -12.20
C GLU A 28 -12.15 12.02 -11.92
N ALA A 29 -11.83 12.20 -10.64
CA ALA A 29 -10.57 12.81 -10.22
C ALA A 29 -10.09 12.20 -8.90
N LEU A 30 -8.78 12.18 -8.70
CA LEU A 30 -8.13 11.85 -7.44
C LEU A 30 -7.51 13.12 -6.83
N LYS A 31 -7.29 13.09 -5.52
CA LYS A 31 -6.67 14.21 -4.79
C LYS A 31 -5.28 14.54 -5.35
N PHE A 32 -4.89 15.79 -5.21
CA PHE A 32 -3.51 16.20 -5.48
C PHE A 32 -2.55 15.55 -4.48
N HIS A 33 -1.47 14.98 -5.01
CA HIS A 33 -0.34 14.46 -4.24
C HIS A 33 0.92 15.29 -4.53
N ALA A 34 1.96 15.16 -3.69
CA ALA A 34 3.29 15.62 -4.07
C ALA A 34 3.71 14.91 -5.38
N PRO A 35 4.26 15.62 -6.36
CA PRO A 35 4.77 17.00 -6.36
C PRO A 35 3.76 18.08 -6.79
N GLY A 36 2.48 17.93 -6.54
CA GLY A 36 1.44 18.87 -6.96
C GLY A 36 0.73 18.45 -8.24
N LEU A 37 0.57 17.12 -8.40
CA LEU A 37 -0.11 16.49 -9.52
C LEU A 37 -1.34 15.71 -9.05
N ALA A 38 -2.38 15.70 -9.88
CA ALA A 38 -3.61 14.94 -9.65
C ALA A 38 -3.96 14.10 -10.88
N ALA A 39 -4.42 12.87 -10.64
CA ALA A 39 -5.00 12.04 -11.69
C ALA A 39 -6.44 12.49 -11.96
N VAL A 40 -6.81 12.64 -13.23
CA VAL A 40 -8.15 13.02 -13.68
C VAL A 40 -8.54 12.19 -14.89
N LYS A 41 -9.85 12.07 -15.10
CA LYS A 41 -10.44 11.40 -16.26
C LYS A 41 -11.43 12.31 -16.98
N ASP A 42 -11.36 12.33 -18.27
CA ASP A 42 -12.40 12.87 -19.17
C ASP A 42 -12.73 11.82 -20.25
N GLU A 43 -13.53 12.20 -21.25
CA GLU A 43 -13.95 11.33 -22.36
C GLU A 43 -12.80 10.69 -23.14
N THR A 44 -11.59 11.26 -23.04
CA THR A 44 -10.38 10.74 -23.71
C THR A 44 -9.61 9.72 -22.88
N GLY A 45 -9.96 9.57 -21.59
CA GLY A 45 -9.32 8.65 -20.64
C GLY A 45 -8.62 9.34 -19.47
N TRP A 46 -7.82 8.58 -18.75
CA TRP A 46 -7.10 9.05 -17.57
C TRP A 46 -5.78 9.75 -17.93
N TYR A 47 -5.45 10.83 -17.21
CA TYR A 47 -4.18 11.56 -17.30
C TYR A 47 -3.91 12.35 -16.02
N HIS A 48 -2.78 13.05 -15.96
CA HIS A 48 -2.45 13.91 -14.82
C HIS A 48 -2.47 15.39 -15.20
N ILE A 49 -2.91 16.19 -14.24
CA ILE A 49 -2.89 17.67 -14.33
C ILE A 49 -1.97 18.25 -13.23
N ASN A 50 -1.44 19.44 -13.50
CA ASN A 50 -0.74 20.27 -12.53
C ASN A 50 -1.71 21.18 -11.75
N CYS A 51 -1.18 21.97 -10.79
CA CYS A 51 -1.95 22.90 -9.96
C CYS A 51 -2.63 24.04 -10.73
N ASN A 52 -2.40 24.19 -12.03
CA ASN A 52 -3.07 25.14 -12.91
C ASN A 52 -4.16 24.46 -13.76
N GLY A 53 -4.42 23.17 -13.53
CA GLY A 53 -5.39 22.41 -14.31
C GLY A 53 -4.92 21.97 -15.69
N GLN A 54 -3.63 22.14 -15.99
CA GLN A 54 -3.06 21.79 -17.29
C GLN A 54 -2.57 20.35 -17.31
N ALA A 55 -2.88 19.61 -18.38
CA ALA A 55 -2.34 18.27 -18.59
C ALA A 55 -0.81 18.32 -18.71
N ILE A 56 -0.09 17.45 -17.96
CA ILE A 56 1.37 17.44 -17.97
C ILE A 56 1.96 16.65 -19.15
N TYR A 57 1.13 15.89 -19.87
CA TYR A 57 1.47 15.16 -21.10
C TYR A 57 0.21 14.90 -21.94
N LYS A 58 0.41 14.56 -23.23
CA LYS A 58 -0.69 14.29 -24.18
C LYS A 58 -1.30 12.90 -24.07
N LYS A 59 -0.54 11.94 -23.53
CA LYS A 59 -0.95 10.54 -23.47
C LYS A 59 -2.18 10.34 -22.57
N ARG A 60 -3.02 9.36 -22.93
CA ARG A 60 -4.18 8.93 -22.16
C ARG A 60 -4.03 7.46 -21.80
N TYR A 61 -4.54 7.10 -20.64
CA TYR A 61 -4.45 5.77 -20.05
C TYR A 61 -5.83 5.20 -19.79
N LYS A 62 -5.93 3.88 -19.75
CA LYS A 62 -7.12 3.18 -19.29
C LYS A 62 -7.37 3.47 -17.80
N GLN A 63 -6.28 3.58 -17.03
CA GLN A 63 -6.32 3.91 -15.59
C GLN A 63 -4.99 4.54 -15.16
N THR A 64 -5.04 5.43 -14.18
CA THR A 64 -3.86 5.91 -13.46
C THR A 64 -4.21 6.25 -12.02
N PHE A 65 -3.17 6.36 -11.18
CA PHE A 65 -3.28 6.68 -9.76
C PHE A 65 -2.53 7.97 -9.43
N GLY A 66 -2.57 8.42 -8.18
CA GLY A 66 -1.77 9.54 -7.71
C GLY A 66 -0.26 9.25 -7.75
N TYR A 67 0.52 10.29 -7.57
CA TYR A 67 1.97 10.15 -7.44
C TYR A 67 2.35 9.77 -6.01
N TYR A 68 3.21 8.75 -5.89
CA TYR A 68 3.84 8.30 -4.65
C TYR A 68 5.33 8.13 -4.92
N ASP A 69 6.19 8.65 -4.06
CA ASP A 69 7.65 8.72 -4.27
C ASP A 69 8.00 9.23 -5.68
N ASN A 70 7.28 10.27 -6.17
CA ASN A 70 7.41 10.89 -7.48
C ASN A 70 7.18 9.93 -8.68
N ARG A 71 6.44 8.86 -8.46
CA ARG A 71 6.04 7.87 -9.48
C ARG A 71 4.54 7.64 -9.45
N ALA A 72 3.94 7.45 -10.62
CA ALA A 72 2.54 7.07 -10.74
C ALA A 72 2.40 5.76 -11.52
N ALA A 73 1.60 4.84 -10.98
CA ALA A 73 1.21 3.64 -11.70
C ALA A 73 0.18 4.01 -12.78
N VAL A 74 0.38 3.51 -14.00
CA VAL A 74 -0.53 3.70 -15.13
C VAL A 74 -0.81 2.38 -15.82
N THR A 75 -2.03 2.21 -16.32
CA THR A 75 -2.44 1.08 -17.17
C THR A 75 -2.71 1.58 -18.57
N ASP A 76 -2.00 1.05 -19.57
CA ASP A 76 -2.23 1.40 -20.98
C ASP A 76 -3.53 0.76 -21.52
N ILE A 77 -3.94 1.13 -22.73
CA ILE A 77 -5.16 0.63 -23.38
C ILE A 77 -5.15 -0.88 -23.61
N TYR A 78 -3.96 -1.51 -23.60
CA TYR A 78 -3.78 -2.97 -23.75
C TYR A 78 -3.77 -3.70 -22.39
N GLY A 79 -4.00 -3.00 -21.28
CA GLY A 79 -4.00 -3.57 -19.93
C GLY A 79 -2.61 -3.77 -19.32
N ASN A 80 -1.55 -3.26 -19.93
CA ASN A 80 -0.22 -3.33 -19.33
C ASN A 80 -0.01 -2.23 -18.31
N CYS A 81 0.49 -2.60 -17.13
CA CYS A 81 0.82 -1.69 -16.06
C CYS A 81 2.33 -1.37 -16.02
N TYR A 82 2.67 -0.11 -15.74
CA TYR A 82 4.04 0.37 -15.52
C TYR A 82 4.00 1.73 -14.80
N HIS A 83 5.17 2.22 -14.38
CA HIS A 83 5.25 3.52 -13.71
C HIS A 83 5.77 4.61 -14.66
N ILE A 84 5.28 5.82 -14.43
CA ILE A 84 5.75 7.04 -15.07
C ILE A 84 6.31 8.02 -14.02
N ASN A 85 7.25 8.85 -14.44
CA ASN A 85 7.76 9.95 -13.64
C ASN A 85 6.87 11.21 -13.77
N GLU A 86 7.22 12.27 -13.06
CA GLU A 86 6.48 13.55 -13.02
C GLU A 86 6.32 14.23 -14.39
N LYS A 87 7.17 13.89 -15.37
CA LYS A 87 7.09 14.40 -16.75
C LYS A 87 6.27 13.49 -17.67
N GLY A 88 5.73 12.38 -17.13
CA GLY A 88 4.95 11.41 -17.91
C GLY A 88 5.81 10.39 -18.69
N PHE A 89 7.13 10.35 -18.49
CA PHE A 89 8.00 9.35 -19.11
C PHE A 89 8.00 8.06 -18.31
N LYS A 90 8.11 6.93 -19.01
CA LYS A 90 8.29 5.62 -18.35
C LYS A 90 9.55 5.62 -17.47
N VAL A 91 9.45 5.02 -16.29
CA VAL A 91 10.58 4.83 -15.38
C VAL A 91 11.49 3.69 -15.86
N TYR A 92 10.88 2.66 -16.47
CA TYR A 92 11.54 1.44 -16.97
C TYR A 92 10.78 0.89 -18.18
N ASN A 93 11.34 -0.10 -18.88
CA ASN A 93 10.75 -0.65 -20.11
C ASN A 93 9.73 -1.78 -19.87
N GLU A 94 9.85 -2.47 -18.75
CA GLU A 94 9.04 -3.62 -18.38
C GLU A 94 7.56 -3.25 -18.27
N LYS A 95 6.70 -4.25 -18.53
CA LYS A 95 5.25 -4.14 -18.45
C LYS A 95 4.70 -5.31 -17.65
N TYR A 96 3.87 -5.01 -16.68
CA TYR A 96 3.34 -5.94 -15.71
C TYR A 96 1.82 -6.10 -15.81
N ALA A 97 1.27 -7.10 -15.13
CA ALA A 97 -0.17 -7.26 -14.97
C ALA A 97 -0.75 -6.33 -13.90
N PHE A 98 0.09 -5.96 -12.90
CA PHE A 98 -0.27 -5.03 -11.84
C PHE A 98 0.97 -4.31 -11.31
N CYS A 99 0.81 -3.04 -10.99
CA CYS A 99 1.78 -2.21 -10.30
C CYS A 99 1.09 -1.51 -9.13
N GLY A 100 1.61 -1.67 -7.94
CA GLY A 100 1.19 -0.91 -6.75
C GLY A 100 1.68 0.54 -6.78
N ASN A 101 1.39 1.27 -5.73
CA ASN A 101 2.00 2.57 -5.49
C ASN A 101 3.35 2.39 -4.79
N TYR A 102 4.28 3.31 -5.03
CA TYR A 102 5.55 3.32 -4.30
C TYR A 102 5.33 3.68 -2.84
N GLN A 103 5.99 2.93 -1.96
CA GLN A 103 6.11 3.22 -0.52
C GLN A 103 7.54 2.90 -0.08
N GLU A 104 8.18 3.78 0.68
CA GLU A 104 9.57 3.63 1.09
C GLU A 104 10.52 3.36 -0.09
N ASN A 105 10.28 4.02 -1.26
CA ASN A 105 11.00 3.83 -2.52
C ASN A 105 10.93 2.40 -3.09
N LYS A 106 9.94 1.62 -2.71
CA LYS A 106 9.70 0.24 -3.16
C LYS A 106 8.26 0.07 -3.62
N CYS A 107 8.04 -0.87 -4.51
CA CYS A 107 6.73 -1.08 -5.10
C CYS A 107 6.42 -2.56 -5.30
N VAL A 108 5.19 -2.95 -5.02
CA VAL A 108 4.63 -4.28 -5.33
C VAL A 108 4.35 -4.38 -6.82
N ILE A 109 4.79 -5.47 -7.42
CA ILE A 109 4.54 -5.82 -8.82
C ILE A 109 3.92 -7.22 -8.88
N ARG A 110 2.98 -7.41 -9.83
CA ARG A 110 2.54 -8.74 -10.26
C ARG A 110 2.87 -8.92 -11.74
N ASP A 111 3.62 -9.96 -12.07
CA ASP A 111 3.94 -10.29 -13.45
C ASP A 111 2.73 -10.91 -14.18
N LYS A 112 2.88 -11.15 -15.49
CA LYS A 112 1.82 -11.76 -16.33
C LYS A 112 1.57 -13.25 -16.03
N LYS A 113 2.46 -13.89 -15.24
CA LYS A 113 2.30 -15.27 -14.74
C LYS A 113 1.60 -15.31 -13.37
N GLY A 114 1.18 -14.14 -12.83
CA GLY A 114 0.48 -14.04 -11.55
C GLY A 114 1.41 -14.03 -10.33
N ARG A 115 2.73 -13.97 -10.51
CA ARG A 115 3.71 -13.99 -9.41
C ARG A 115 4.01 -12.59 -8.94
N TYR A 116 4.13 -12.41 -7.62
CA TYR A 116 4.42 -11.14 -6.99
C TYR A 116 5.87 -11.02 -6.54
N PHE A 117 6.40 -9.80 -6.62
CA PHE A 117 7.72 -9.39 -6.13
C PHE A 117 7.77 -7.87 -5.95
N HIS A 118 8.88 -7.36 -5.42
CA HIS A 118 9.09 -5.92 -5.28
C HIS A 118 10.15 -5.41 -6.24
N ILE A 119 10.00 -4.15 -6.63
CA ILE A 119 10.99 -3.38 -7.39
C ILE A 119 11.40 -2.12 -6.61
N ASP A 120 12.59 -1.61 -6.91
CA ASP A 120 13.09 -0.31 -6.45
C ASP A 120 12.52 0.84 -7.29
N ILE A 121 12.89 2.08 -6.93
CA ILE A 121 12.44 3.31 -7.60
C ILE A 121 12.93 3.42 -9.06
N HIS A 122 13.90 2.61 -9.50
CA HIS A 122 14.41 2.54 -10.86
C HIS A 122 13.78 1.40 -11.68
N GLY A 123 12.97 0.54 -11.05
CA GLY A 123 12.35 -0.60 -11.68
C GLY A 123 13.14 -1.92 -11.55
N ASN A 124 14.26 -1.92 -10.83
CA ASN A 124 15.05 -3.13 -10.59
C ASN A 124 14.38 -4.00 -9.53
N ARG A 125 14.42 -5.31 -9.72
CA ARG A 125 13.95 -6.26 -8.70
C ARG A 125 14.84 -6.15 -7.45
N LEU A 126 14.20 -6.16 -6.27
CA LEU A 126 14.91 -6.12 -4.98
C LEU A 126 15.56 -7.46 -4.64
N TYR A 127 14.99 -8.56 -5.12
CA TYR A 127 15.42 -9.94 -4.86
C TYR A 127 14.94 -10.87 -5.99
N THR A 128 15.43 -12.09 -6.06
CA THR A 128 15.14 -13.07 -7.13
C THR A 128 13.83 -13.82 -6.93
N GLU A 129 13.40 -14.00 -5.68
CA GLU A 129 12.23 -14.79 -5.30
C GLU A 129 10.94 -14.17 -5.83
N CYS A 130 9.95 -15.05 -6.05
CA CYS A 130 8.58 -14.67 -6.35
C CYS A 130 7.65 -15.35 -5.36
N TYR A 131 6.53 -14.68 -5.08
CA TYR A 131 5.56 -15.13 -4.08
C TYR A 131 4.15 -15.16 -4.67
N ARG A 132 3.23 -15.85 -4.00
CA ARG A 132 1.79 -15.80 -4.30
C ARG A 132 1.16 -14.44 -4.03
N TYR A 133 1.73 -13.72 -3.08
CA TYR A 133 1.33 -12.37 -2.71
C TYR A 133 2.49 -11.70 -1.98
N VAL A 134 2.61 -10.38 -2.13
CA VAL A 134 3.48 -9.54 -1.32
C VAL A 134 2.72 -8.28 -0.91
N GLY A 135 2.84 -7.87 0.33
CA GLY A 135 2.35 -6.60 0.84
C GLY A 135 3.37 -5.49 0.65
N ASP A 136 2.95 -4.24 0.80
CA ASP A 136 3.85 -3.10 0.77
C ASP A 136 4.88 -3.17 1.91
N PHE A 137 6.06 -2.60 1.67
CA PHE A 137 7.03 -2.38 2.73
C PHE A 137 6.53 -1.33 3.72
N LYS A 138 6.63 -1.66 4.99
CA LYS A 138 6.38 -0.75 6.11
C LYS A 138 7.45 -0.98 7.19
N ASP A 139 8.08 0.08 7.66
CA ASP A 139 9.20 0.01 8.60
C ASP A 139 10.35 -0.92 8.07
N GLY A 140 10.55 -0.97 6.73
CA GLY A 140 11.55 -1.81 6.08
C GLY A 140 11.21 -3.31 5.98
N ILE A 141 10.00 -3.72 6.34
CA ILE A 141 9.54 -5.12 6.37
C ILE A 141 8.28 -5.27 5.51
N ALA A 142 8.20 -6.35 4.74
CA ALA A 142 7.02 -6.71 3.97
C ALA A 142 6.52 -8.11 4.34
N CYS A 143 5.21 -8.29 4.34
CA CYS A 143 4.57 -9.59 4.46
C CYS A 143 4.52 -10.25 3.08
N VAL A 144 4.85 -11.54 2.97
CA VAL A 144 4.73 -12.33 1.75
C VAL A 144 4.00 -13.65 2.01
N ARG A 145 3.26 -14.10 0.99
CA ARG A 145 2.59 -15.41 1.00
C ARG A 145 3.32 -16.39 0.10
N LEU A 146 3.67 -17.52 0.68
CA LEU A 146 4.37 -18.62 0.02
C LEU A 146 3.42 -19.48 -0.82
N GLU A 147 3.97 -20.35 -1.67
CA GLU A 147 3.20 -21.32 -2.48
C GLU A 147 2.38 -22.30 -1.62
N ASN A 148 2.87 -22.69 -0.43
CA ASN A 148 2.16 -23.55 0.52
C ASN A 148 1.04 -22.83 1.30
N GLY A 149 0.78 -21.55 0.98
CA GLY A 149 -0.28 -20.73 1.61
C GLY A 149 0.12 -20.06 2.92
N LYS A 150 1.27 -20.38 3.50
CA LYS A 150 1.78 -19.73 4.72
C LYS A 150 2.36 -18.36 4.42
N PHE A 151 2.47 -17.55 5.45
CA PHE A 151 3.01 -16.20 5.40
C PHE A 151 4.31 -16.09 6.17
N LEU A 152 5.19 -15.18 5.73
CA LEU A 152 6.37 -14.76 6.48
C LEU A 152 6.68 -13.28 6.19
N HIS A 153 7.49 -12.68 7.05
CA HIS A 153 8.02 -11.33 6.82
C HIS A 153 9.41 -11.41 6.19
N ILE A 154 9.66 -10.53 5.25
CA ILE A 154 10.97 -10.35 4.60
C ILE A 154 11.47 -8.92 4.77
N ASN A 155 12.78 -8.74 4.78
CA ASN A 155 13.40 -7.43 4.66
C ASN A 155 13.54 -7.02 3.16
N SER A 156 14.08 -5.82 2.91
CA SER A 156 14.24 -5.29 1.55
C SER A 156 15.22 -6.07 0.65
N LYS A 157 16.00 -7.00 1.21
CA LYS A 157 16.86 -7.92 0.46
C LYS A 157 16.18 -9.26 0.16
N GLY A 158 14.90 -9.41 0.50
CA GLY A 158 14.16 -10.66 0.36
C GLY A 158 14.47 -11.71 1.44
N ILE A 159 15.28 -11.35 2.45
CA ILE A 159 15.68 -12.29 3.52
C ILE A 159 14.56 -12.38 4.54
N PRO A 160 14.10 -13.61 4.91
CA PRO A 160 13.13 -13.83 5.97
C PRO A 160 13.58 -13.21 7.30
N LEU A 161 12.66 -12.58 8.03
CA LEU A 161 12.95 -11.88 9.28
C LEU A 161 13.49 -12.84 10.35
N ASN A 162 12.84 -14.00 10.52
CA ASN A 162 13.24 -15.02 11.50
C ASN A 162 13.01 -16.47 11.00
N GLY A 163 12.64 -16.65 9.72
CA GLY A 163 12.34 -17.94 9.12
C GLY A 163 11.03 -18.60 9.59
N LYS A 164 10.29 -18.00 10.53
CA LYS A 164 9.00 -18.52 11.00
C LYS A 164 7.90 -18.29 9.97
N MET A 165 7.04 -19.29 9.81
CA MET A 165 5.88 -19.25 8.92
C MET A 165 4.59 -19.23 9.76
N TYR A 166 3.65 -18.42 9.31
CA TYR A 166 2.37 -18.18 10.00
C TYR A 166 1.20 -18.57 9.12
N ASP A 167 0.04 -18.82 9.73
CA ASP A 167 -1.21 -19.07 9.01
C ASP A 167 -1.77 -17.79 8.40
N ASP A 168 -1.54 -16.65 9.07
CA ASP A 168 -1.85 -15.31 8.59
C ASP A 168 -0.91 -14.30 9.27
N LEU A 169 -0.69 -13.13 8.63
CA LEU A 169 0.32 -12.19 9.08
C LEU A 169 -0.03 -10.76 8.65
N GLY A 170 -0.08 -9.86 9.63
CA GLY A 170 -0.34 -8.44 9.40
C GLY A 170 0.90 -7.66 8.99
N VAL A 171 0.66 -6.40 8.66
CA VAL A 171 1.71 -5.42 8.32
C VAL A 171 2.32 -4.87 9.61
N PHE A 172 3.63 -4.60 9.62
CA PHE A 172 4.27 -3.90 10.72
C PHE A 172 3.74 -2.46 10.87
N HIS A 173 3.47 -2.08 12.10
CA HIS A 173 3.14 -0.71 12.47
C HIS A 173 3.78 -0.35 13.80
N LYS A 174 4.65 0.66 13.82
CA LYS A 174 5.37 1.12 15.02
C LYS A 174 6.09 -0.02 15.78
N GLY A 175 6.67 -0.95 15.03
CA GLY A 175 7.49 -2.02 15.59
C GLY A 175 6.74 -3.30 15.95
N PHE A 176 5.43 -3.39 15.70
CA PHE A 176 4.61 -4.57 15.98
C PHE A 176 3.83 -5.00 14.74
N ALA A 177 3.53 -6.31 14.66
CA ALA A 177 2.60 -6.85 13.68
C ALA A 177 1.70 -7.90 14.33
N THR A 178 0.54 -8.16 13.74
CA THR A 178 -0.31 -9.29 14.12
C THR A 178 0.15 -10.54 13.38
N ALA A 179 0.13 -11.69 14.06
CA ALA A 179 0.44 -12.99 13.49
C ALA A 179 -0.57 -14.03 13.95
N LYS A 180 -0.81 -15.05 13.13
CA LYS A 180 -1.70 -16.16 13.44
C LYS A 180 -0.96 -17.48 13.32
N ASP A 181 -1.10 -18.31 14.33
CA ASP A 181 -0.71 -19.72 14.32
C ASP A 181 -1.95 -20.62 14.48
N LYS A 182 -1.77 -21.92 14.58
CA LYS A 182 -2.85 -22.90 14.80
C LYS A 182 -3.66 -22.69 16.09
N TYR A 183 -3.15 -21.89 17.02
CA TYR A 183 -3.79 -21.62 18.31
C TYR A 183 -4.55 -20.31 18.34
N GLY A 184 -4.34 -19.42 17.36
CA GLY A 184 -5.01 -18.12 17.23
C GLY A 184 -4.08 -16.97 16.90
N TRP A 185 -4.59 -15.77 17.07
CA TRP A 185 -3.90 -14.51 16.77
C TRP A 185 -3.09 -14.02 17.97
N PHE A 186 -1.96 -13.36 17.69
CA PHE A 186 -1.09 -12.72 18.67
C PHE A 186 -0.28 -11.60 18.02
N HIS A 187 0.43 -10.81 18.83
CA HIS A 187 1.36 -9.81 18.31
C HIS A 187 2.80 -10.32 18.35
N ILE A 188 3.57 -9.86 17.35
CA ILE A 188 5.02 -10.10 17.24
C ILE A 188 5.78 -8.78 17.22
N GLY A 189 7.01 -8.79 17.74
CA GLY A 189 7.98 -7.71 17.65
C GLY A 189 8.73 -7.70 16.33
N LYS A 190 9.66 -6.74 16.15
CA LYS A 190 10.50 -6.61 14.93
C LYS A 190 11.46 -7.79 14.72
N ASP A 191 11.77 -8.53 15.76
CA ASP A 191 12.51 -9.80 15.72
C ASP A 191 11.64 -10.98 15.23
N GLY A 192 10.32 -10.74 15.05
CA GLY A 192 9.34 -11.76 14.71
C GLY A 192 8.96 -12.68 15.86
N GLU A 193 9.38 -12.38 17.10
CA GLU A 193 9.00 -13.16 18.28
C GLU A 193 7.66 -12.69 18.86
N ALA A 194 6.91 -13.65 19.44
CA ALA A 194 5.68 -13.33 20.18
C ALA A 194 6.02 -12.48 21.40
N ILE A 195 5.34 -11.35 21.57
CA ILE A 195 5.58 -10.44 22.71
C ILE A 195 4.85 -10.88 23.98
N TYR A 196 3.95 -11.86 23.89
CA TYR A 196 3.27 -12.52 25.01
C TYR A 196 2.79 -13.93 24.56
N SER A 197 2.37 -14.76 25.52
CA SER A 197 2.00 -16.17 25.28
C SER A 197 0.57 -16.37 24.80
N GLU A 198 -0.33 -15.42 25.08
CA GLU A 198 -1.76 -15.52 24.85
C GLU A 198 -2.09 -15.58 23.34
N ARG A 199 -3.22 -16.24 23.03
CA ARG A 199 -3.78 -16.35 21.67
C ARG A 199 -5.24 -15.98 21.71
N TYR A 200 -5.65 -15.17 20.74
CA TYR A 200 -6.97 -14.58 20.63
C TYR A 200 -7.72 -15.08 19.39
N LEU A 201 -9.05 -15.03 19.39
CA LEU A 201 -9.87 -15.33 18.22
C LEU A 201 -9.76 -14.23 17.16
N ILE A 202 -9.75 -12.97 17.61
CA ILE A 202 -9.63 -11.78 16.78
C ILE A 202 -8.66 -10.82 17.46
N ILE A 203 -7.88 -10.11 16.66
CA ILE A 203 -6.89 -9.15 17.14
C ILE A 203 -6.82 -7.94 16.21
N GLU A 204 -6.68 -6.74 16.77
CA GLU A 204 -6.36 -5.54 16.03
C GLU A 204 -4.88 -5.15 16.22
N PRO A 205 -4.27 -4.42 15.26
CA PRO A 205 -2.96 -3.82 15.48
C PRO A 205 -2.96 -2.88 16.70
N PHE A 206 -1.79 -2.66 17.29
CA PHE A 206 -1.68 -1.67 18.38
C PHE A 206 -1.93 -0.25 17.90
N TYR A 207 -2.83 0.45 18.61
CA TYR A 207 -3.08 1.86 18.50
C TYR A 207 -2.77 2.54 19.83
N ASN A 208 -1.84 3.50 19.81
CA ASN A 208 -1.41 4.23 21.03
C ASN A 208 -1.04 3.31 22.21
N GLY A 209 -0.42 2.14 21.91
CA GLY A 209 0.00 1.18 22.94
C GLY A 209 -1.06 0.18 23.37
N PHE A 210 -2.27 0.21 22.77
CA PHE A 210 -3.39 -0.68 23.11
C PHE A 210 -3.93 -1.39 21.86
N SER A 211 -4.50 -2.58 22.07
CA SER A 211 -5.18 -3.36 21.03
C SER A 211 -6.51 -3.90 21.56
N LEU A 212 -7.54 -3.84 20.72
CA LEU A 212 -8.79 -4.55 20.94
C LEU A 212 -8.63 -5.99 20.47
N VAL A 213 -8.95 -6.94 21.33
CA VAL A 213 -8.89 -8.36 21.02
C VAL A 213 -10.17 -9.06 21.47
N THR A 214 -10.47 -10.21 20.84
CA THR A 214 -11.54 -11.11 21.29
C THR A 214 -10.90 -12.38 21.85
N ASP A 215 -11.15 -12.67 23.11
CA ASP A 215 -10.63 -13.85 23.77
C ASP A 215 -11.31 -15.15 23.29
N LYS A 216 -10.86 -16.31 23.81
CA LYS A 216 -11.40 -17.62 23.45
C LYS A 216 -12.87 -17.84 23.86
N ASN A 217 -13.39 -17.04 24.79
CA ASN A 217 -14.77 -17.06 25.24
C ASN A 217 -15.68 -16.12 24.43
N GLY A 218 -15.11 -15.38 23.45
CA GLY A 218 -15.82 -14.39 22.64
C GLY A 218 -15.94 -13.01 23.32
N GLN A 219 -15.30 -12.80 24.47
CA GLN A 219 -15.32 -11.52 25.18
C GLN A 219 -14.33 -10.55 24.52
N LYS A 220 -14.77 -9.32 24.29
CA LYS A 220 -13.93 -8.22 23.81
C LYS A 220 -13.19 -7.59 24.98
N ILE A 221 -11.89 -7.48 24.88
CA ILE A 221 -11.01 -6.89 25.89
C ILE A 221 -9.97 -6.00 25.23
N ILE A 222 -9.51 -4.99 25.95
CA ILE A 222 -8.38 -4.15 25.54
C ILE A 222 -7.14 -4.61 26.29
N ILE A 223 -6.06 -4.88 25.54
CA ILE A 223 -4.75 -5.25 26.09
C ILE A 223 -3.71 -4.18 25.78
N ASN A 224 -2.69 -4.08 26.63
CA ASN A 224 -1.50 -3.28 26.37
C ASN A 224 -0.43 -4.09 25.61
N GLN A 225 0.70 -3.45 25.28
CA GLN A 225 1.81 -4.08 24.54
C GLN A 225 2.47 -5.26 25.27
N ASN A 226 2.27 -5.41 26.58
CA ASN A 226 2.74 -6.57 27.36
C ASN A 226 1.70 -7.69 27.44
N GLY A 227 0.60 -7.61 26.71
CA GLY A 227 -0.49 -8.58 26.72
C GLY A 227 -1.40 -8.49 27.96
N LYS A 228 -1.20 -7.51 28.85
CA LYS A 228 -2.04 -7.35 30.05
C LYS A 228 -3.38 -6.73 29.70
N VAL A 229 -4.47 -7.32 30.21
CA VAL A 229 -5.82 -6.75 30.10
C VAL A 229 -5.89 -5.43 30.85
N VAL A 230 -6.38 -4.40 30.16
CA VAL A 230 -6.56 -3.04 30.69
C VAL A 230 -8.03 -2.74 30.91
N LEU A 231 -8.90 -3.26 30.02
CA LEU A 231 -10.35 -3.02 30.06
C LEU A 231 -11.09 -4.21 29.47
N CYS A 232 -12.20 -4.57 30.06
CA CYS A 232 -13.22 -5.46 29.48
C CYS A 232 -14.31 -4.57 28.86
N VAL A 233 -14.70 -4.87 27.59
CA VAL A 233 -15.62 -4.04 26.78
C VAL A 233 -16.98 -4.74 26.69
#